data_aff0435a15013a7dee0451c0cd5ee6f9
#
_entry.id   aff0435a15013a7dee0451c0cd5ee6f9
#
_cell.length_a   1.000
_cell.length_b   1.000
_cell.length_c   1.000
_cell.angle_alpha   90.00
_cell.angle_beta   90.00
_cell.angle_gamma   90.00
#
_symmetry.space_group_name_H-M   'P 1'
#
loop_
_entity.id
_entity.type
_entity.pdbx_description
1 polymer ?
#
loop_
_entity_poly.entity_id
_entity_poly.type
_entity_poly.pdbx_seq_one_letter_code
_entity_poly.pdbx_strand_id
1 'polypeptide(L)'
;MLLNKINNFITKDKFLLFIIFLVTFFLNKYYASLGVFPIDTFLHFDTGYRVLNGEYPIKDYWILKGIFVDYLEALFFYLLGVSWKTHVFHSSFINGIMTMATYFVLRSFKFKKTYAFLYSLFFGILAYPPSGTPFVDHHAAFLSLLGIYSFILALNTQKNLYWMIMPIFFGLSFFSKQVPSSFIIIPMSIIIIFYSITKKEWNFIKYSFIGSLIFIASVLMLGAFQGIHLDKFITQYIIYP
;
A
#
# COMPACT_ATOMS: atom_id res chain seq x y z
N MET A 1 10.77 23.39 -13.13
CA MET A 1 10.65 24.23 -11.93
C MET A 1 10.10 23.48 -10.71
N LEU A 2 9.05 22.68 -10.83
CA LEU A 2 8.47 21.93 -9.69
C LEU A 2 9.34 20.76 -9.21
N LEU A 3 10.01 20.03 -10.10
CA LEU A 3 10.97 18.96 -9.75
C LEU A 3 12.11 19.49 -8.87
N ASN A 4 12.64 20.68 -9.20
CA ASN A 4 13.65 21.33 -8.38
C ASN A 4 13.10 21.79 -7.02
N LYS A 5 11.80 22.15 -6.95
CA LYS A 5 11.13 22.45 -5.67
C LYS A 5 10.92 21.18 -4.85
N ILE A 6 10.51 20.06 -5.45
CA ILE A 6 10.34 18.78 -4.75
C ILE A 6 11.70 18.25 -4.28
N ASN A 7 12.74 18.28 -5.11
CA ASN A 7 14.09 17.87 -4.72
C ASN A 7 14.66 18.77 -3.60
N ASN A 8 14.53 20.08 -3.73
CA ASN A 8 14.91 21.02 -2.65
C ASN A 8 14.10 20.84 -1.38
N PHE A 9 12.88 20.34 -1.51
CA PHE A 9 11.98 20.06 -0.43
C PHE A 9 12.41 18.79 0.34
N ILE A 10 12.64 17.69 -0.37
CA ILE A 10 13.15 16.42 0.19
C ILE A 10 14.51 16.64 0.86
N THR A 11 15.40 17.45 0.26
CA THR A 11 16.72 17.71 0.85
C THR A 11 16.65 18.53 2.13
N LYS A 12 15.75 19.51 2.22
CA LYS A 12 15.58 20.35 3.42
C LYS A 12 14.81 19.67 4.57
N ASP A 13 14.00 18.68 4.26
CA ASP A 13 13.13 18.01 5.23
C ASP A 13 13.60 16.57 5.55
N LYS A 14 14.75 16.12 5.00
CA LYS A 14 15.29 14.77 5.22
C LYS A 14 15.38 14.36 6.68
N PHE A 15 15.84 15.26 7.52
CA PHE A 15 15.98 15.00 8.95
C PHE A 15 14.62 14.76 9.63
N LEU A 16 13.61 15.57 9.28
CA LEU A 16 12.24 15.37 9.82
C LEU A 16 11.62 14.07 9.34
N LEU A 17 11.79 13.75 8.05
CA LEU A 17 11.33 12.48 7.47
C LEU A 17 11.98 11.28 8.18
N PHE A 18 13.29 11.36 8.44
CA PHE A 18 14.00 10.32 9.17
C PHE A 18 13.47 10.16 10.60
N ILE A 19 13.25 11.27 11.33
CA ILE A 19 12.68 11.22 12.69
C ILE A 19 11.27 10.62 12.65
N ILE A 20 10.41 11.06 11.74
CA ILE A 20 9.04 10.52 11.62
C ILE A 20 9.09 9.01 11.41
N PHE A 21 9.93 8.56 10.47
CA PHE A 21 10.11 7.14 10.20
C PHE A 21 10.56 6.38 11.44
N LEU A 22 11.61 6.82 12.10
CA LEU A 22 12.15 6.13 13.27
C LEU A 22 11.15 6.07 14.43
N VAL A 23 10.50 7.19 14.75
CA VAL A 23 9.54 7.24 15.85
C VAL A 23 8.38 6.28 15.60
N THR A 24 7.78 6.32 14.41
CA THR A 24 6.62 5.45 14.11
C THR A 24 7.02 3.99 13.93
N PHE A 25 8.21 3.73 13.38
CA PHE A 25 8.78 2.39 13.30
C PHE A 25 9.00 1.76 14.69
N PHE A 26 9.69 2.47 15.59
CA PHE A 26 9.99 1.93 16.92
C PHE A 26 8.76 1.87 17.82
N LEU A 27 7.82 2.80 17.66
CA LEU A 27 6.55 2.74 18.37
C LEU A 27 5.75 1.50 17.96
N ASN A 28 5.64 1.22 16.67
CA ASN A 28 4.96 0.03 16.17
C ASN A 28 5.65 -1.25 16.68
N LYS A 29 6.98 -1.29 16.61
CA LYS A 29 7.77 -2.40 17.16
C LYS A 29 7.54 -2.60 18.66
N TYR A 30 7.38 -1.53 19.42
CA TYR A 30 7.06 -1.59 20.84
C TYR A 30 5.69 -2.24 21.06
N TYR A 31 4.65 -1.82 20.35
CA TYR A 31 3.32 -2.43 20.46
C TYR A 31 3.34 -3.92 20.13
N ALA A 32 4.10 -4.34 19.13
CA ALA A 32 4.27 -5.74 18.78
C ALA A 32 4.95 -6.58 19.87
N SER A 33 5.61 -5.95 20.84
CA SER A 33 6.21 -6.63 21.99
C SER A 33 5.25 -6.82 23.17
N LEU A 34 4.09 -6.14 23.16
CA LEU A 34 3.12 -6.19 24.25
C LEU A 34 2.19 -7.39 24.18
N GLY A 35 2.04 -8.00 23.01
CA GLY A 35 1.16 -9.15 22.81
C GLY A 35 0.92 -9.45 21.35
N VAL A 36 0.08 -10.47 21.10
CA VAL A 36 -0.32 -10.91 19.77
C VAL A 36 -1.84 -11.05 19.72
N PHE A 37 -2.43 -10.69 18.59
CA PHE A 37 -3.80 -11.09 18.31
C PHE A 37 -3.84 -12.59 17.95
N PRO A 38 -4.61 -13.39 18.67
CA PRO A 38 -4.76 -14.81 18.32
C PRO A 38 -5.29 -14.96 16.89
N ILE A 39 -4.93 -16.02 16.22
CA ILE A 39 -5.40 -16.42 14.88
C ILE A 39 -4.90 -15.50 13.77
N ASP A 40 -5.37 -14.24 13.69
CA ASP A 40 -5.08 -13.34 12.56
C ASP A 40 -3.59 -12.94 12.46
N THR A 41 -2.89 -12.85 13.59
CA THR A 41 -1.47 -12.50 13.59
C THR A 41 -0.61 -13.51 12.86
N PHE A 42 -0.90 -14.81 13.02
CA PHE A 42 -0.08 -15.88 12.44
C PHE A 42 -0.48 -16.24 11.01
N LEU A 43 -1.63 -15.78 10.52
CA LEU A 43 -2.10 -16.10 9.18
C LEU A 43 -1.05 -15.69 8.13
N HIS A 44 -0.63 -14.43 8.12
CA HIS A 44 0.32 -13.92 7.14
C HIS A 44 1.77 -14.34 7.42
N PHE A 45 2.07 -14.73 8.65
CA PHE A 45 3.35 -15.38 8.96
C PHE A 45 3.43 -16.77 8.28
N ASP A 46 2.39 -17.59 8.41
CA ASP A 46 2.33 -18.92 7.79
C ASP A 46 2.28 -18.81 6.26
N THR A 47 1.35 -18.02 5.72
CA THR A 47 1.19 -17.89 4.27
C THR A 47 2.39 -17.23 3.59
N GLY A 48 3.04 -16.25 4.23
CA GLY A 48 4.31 -15.69 3.74
C GLY A 48 5.44 -16.72 3.73
N TYR A 49 5.51 -17.58 4.73
CA TYR A 49 6.46 -18.69 4.77
C TYR A 49 6.19 -19.71 3.66
N ARG A 50 4.91 -20.05 3.39
CA ARG A 50 4.53 -20.94 2.27
C ARG A 50 4.96 -20.37 0.93
N VAL A 51 4.68 -19.07 0.68
CA VAL A 51 5.12 -18.39 -0.56
C VAL A 51 6.63 -18.42 -0.71
N LEU A 52 7.39 -18.20 0.37
CA LEU A 52 8.85 -18.29 0.37
C LEU A 52 9.34 -19.68 -0.05
N ASN A 53 8.62 -20.75 0.30
CA ASN A 53 8.95 -22.13 -0.03
C ASN A 53 8.33 -22.62 -1.35
N GLY A 54 7.73 -21.72 -2.15
CA GLY A 54 7.20 -22.04 -3.48
C GLY A 54 5.78 -22.59 -3.49
N GLU A 55 5.05 -22.50 -2.38
CA GLU A 55 3.62 -22.75 -2.34
C GLU A 55 2.88 -21.43 -2.63
N TYR A 56 2.03 -21.44 -3.64
CA TYR A 56 1.39 -20.22 -4.11
C TYR A 56 -0.09 -20.15 -3.74
N PRO A 57 -0.59 -18.97 -3.32
CA PRO A 57 -2.02 -18.77 -3.02
C PRO A 57 -2.86 -19.10 -4.25
N ILE A 58 -4.08 -19.59 -4.02
CA ILE A 58 -5.05 -20.04 -5.04
C ILE A 58 -4.66 -21.37 -5.70
N LYS A 59 -3.39 -21.61 -5.98
CA LYS A 59 -2.91 -22.85 -6.58
C LYS A 59 -2.79 -23.96 -5.54
N ASP A 60 -2.02 -23.71 -4.50
CA ASP A 60 -1.57 -24.73 -3.54
C ASP A 60 -2.38 -24.70 -2.22
N TYR A 61 -2.97 -23.55 -1.91
CA TYR A 61 -3.86 -23.37 -0.76
C TYR A 61 -4.99 -22.39 -1.04
N TRP A 62 -6.12 -22.58 -0.33
CA TRP A 62 -7.26 -21.68 -0.45
C TRP A 62 -7.00 -20.39 0.32
N ILE A 63 -7.22 -19.25 -0.33
CA ILE A 63 -7.10 -17.94 0.29
C ILE A 63 -8.22 -17.02 -0.19
N LEU A 64 -8.82 -16.28 0.75
CA LEU A 64 -9.89 -15.33 0.48
C LEU A 64 -9.41 -13.88 0.44
N LYS A 65 -8.30 -13.58 1.11
CA LYS A 65 -7.78 -12.20 1.27
C LYS A 65 -6.28 -12.25 1.56
N GLY A 66 -5.56 -11.14 1.30
CA GLY A 66 -4.19 -10.98 1.75
C GLY A 66 -3.10 -11.43 0.80
N ILE A 67 -3.44 -11.83 -0.43
CA ILE A 67 -2.46 -12.33 -1.41
C ILE A 67 -1.25 -11.39 -1.50
N PHE A 68 -1.46 -10.07 -1.62
CA PHE A 68 -0.35 -9.12 -1.67
C PHE A 68 0.45 -9.08 -0.37
N VAL A 69 -0.21 -9.19 0.78
CA VAL A 69 0.45 -9.19 2.09
C VAL A 69 1.34 -10.41 2.25
N ASP A 70 0.89 -11.58 1.76
CA ASP A 70 1.66 -12.84 1.79
C ASP A 70 2.95 -12.74 0.96
N TYR A 71 2.87 -12.20 -0.27
CA TYR A 71 4.06 -11.96 -1.09
C TYR A 71 5.00 -10.93 -0.47
N LEU A 72 4.46 -9.89 0.13
CA LEU A 72 5.26 -8.87 0.79
C LEU A 72 5.96 -9.44 2.04
N GLU A 73 5.26 -10.26 2.83
CA GLU A 73 5.85 -10.99 3.96
C GLU A 73 6.94 -11.96 3.50
N ALA A 74 6.67 -12.73 2.44
CA ALA A 74 7.68 -13.62 1.85
C ALA A 74 8.93 -12.86 1.40
N LEU A 75 8.78 -11.66 0.84
CA LEU A 75 9.90 -10.79 0.48
C LEU A 75 10.72 -10.39 1.72
N PHE A 76 10.08 -9.99 2.80
CA PHE A 76 10.78 -9.67 4.04
C PHE A 76 11.48 -10.90 4.62
N PHE A 77 10.83 -12.06 4.60
CA PHE A 77 11.46 -13.32 5.03
C PHE A 77 12.66 -13.71 4.18
N TYR A 78 12.57 -13.52 2.87
CA TYR A 78 13.70 -13.75 1.97
C TYR A 78 14.91 -12.86 2.29
N LEU A 79 14.65 -11.57 2.57
CA LEU A 79 15.71 -10.58 2.81
C LEU A 79 16.31 -10.65 4.21
N LEU A 80 15.50 -10.95 5.25
CA LEU A 80 15.88 -10.80 6.66
C LEU A 80 15.80 -12.11 7.46
N GLY A 81 15.40 -13.20 6.81
CA GLY A 81 15.18 -14.51 7.44
C GLY A 81 13.79 -14.63 8.09
N VAL A 82 13.34 -15.89 8.22
CA VAL A 82 12.04 -16.22 8.83
C VAL A 82 12.12 -16.09 10.35
N SER A 83 11.47 -15.06 10.87
CA SER A 83 11.43 -14.82 12.31
C SER A 83 10.30 -13.87 12.71
N TRP A 84 9.87 -13.94 13.96
CA TRP A 84 8.96 -12.95 14.54
C TRP A 84 9.49 -11.51 14.41
N LYS A 85 10.80 -11.32 14.55
CA LYS A 85 11.43 -9.99 14.41
C LYS A 85 11.24 -9.44 12.99
N THR A 86 11.33 -10.28 11.97
CA THR A 86 11.11 -9.90 10.56
C THR A 86 9.65 -9.56 10.33
N HIS A 87 8.72 -10.36 10.86
CA HIS A 87 7.28 -10.10 10.79
C HIS A 87 6.91 -8.74 11.38
N VAL A 88 7.42 -8.43 12.57
CA VAL A 88 7.26 -7.11 13.21
C VAL A 88 7.96 -5.99 12.43
N PHE A 89 9.12 -6.29 11.84
CA PHE A 89 9.85 -5.33 11.01
C PHE A 89 9.01 -4.93 9.79
N HIS A 90 8.38 -5.88 9.11
CA HIS A 90 7.51 -5.63 7.97
C HIS A 90 6.44 -4.57 8.31
N SER A 91 5.61 -4.81 9.32
CA SER A 91 4.55 -3.87 9.72
C SER A 91 5.10 -2.50 10.15
N SER A 92 6.19 -2.49 10.91
CA SER A 92 6.83 -1.27 11.39
C SER A 92 7.40 -0.43 10.24
N PHE A 93 8.00 -1.10 9.25
CA PHE A 93 8.54 -0.46 8.06
C PHE A 93 7.43 0.17 7.20
N ILE A 94 6.34 -0.56 6.97
CA ILE A 94 5.18 -0.05 6.22
C ILE A 94 4.55 1.15 6.92
N ASN A 95 4.36 1.09 8.25
CA ASN A 95 3.85 2.22 9.02
C ASN A 95 4.75 3.47 8.89
N GLY A 96 6.06 3.29 8.99
CA GLY A 96 7.04 4.37 8.82
C GLY A 96 6.96 5.01 7.41
N ILE A 97 6.91 4.20 6.36
CA ILE A 97 6.79 4.67 4.97
C ILE A 97 5.47 5.43 4.76
N MET A 98 4.35 4.92 5.30
CA MET A 98 3.05 5.59 5.19
C MET A 98 3.03 6.94 5.90
N THR A 99 3.69 7.03 7.06
CA THR A 99 3.83 8.29 7.79
C THR A 99 4.65 9.31 7.01
N MET A 100 5.75 8.88 6.37
CA MET A 100 6.53 9.73 5.48
C MET A 100 5.72 10.20 4.26
N ALA A 101 4.94 9.31 3.64
CA ALA A 101 4.07 9.66 2.52
C ALA A 101 3.02 10.71 2.93
N THR A 102 2.42 10.57 4.12
CA THR A 102 1.49 11.54 4.69
C THR A 102 2.15 12.91 4.88
N TYR A 103 3.36 12.94 5.43
CA TYR A 103 4.13 14.18 5.54
C TYR A 103 4.33 14.85 4.18
N PHE A 104 4.75 14.06 3.18
CA PHE A 104 5.00 14.56 1.83
C PHE A 104 3.74 15.18 1.22
N VAL A 105 2.59 14.54 1.35
CA VAL A 105 1.32 15.04 0.83
C VAL A 105 0.88 16.32 1.55
N LEU A 106 0.95 16.38 2.88
CA LEU A 106 0.65 17.59 3.65
C LEU A 106 1.54 18.77 3.22
N ARG A 107 2.82 18.49 2.98
CA ARG A 107 3.73 19.50 2.47
C ARG A 107 3.39 19.94 1.04
N SER A 108 2.86 19.07 0.20
CA SER A 108 2.40 19.45 -1.14
C SER A 108 1.24 20.45 -1.11
N PHE A 109 0.43 20.44 -0.06
CA PHE A 109 -0.60 21.43 0.25
C PHE A 109 -0.06 22.72 0.92
N LYS A 110 1.26 22.90 0.98
CA LYS A 110 1.93 24.05 1.58
C LYS A 110 1.72 24.21 3.09
N PHE A 111 1.33 23.16 3.80
CA PHE A 111 1.34 23.19 5.26
C PHE A 111 2.72 23.59 5.79
N LYS A 112 2.76 24.35 6.88
CA LYS A 112 4.02 24.65 7.58
C LYS A 112 4.67 23.34 8.03
N LYS A 113 6.02 23.28 8.02
CA LYS A 113 6.78 22.08 8.40
C LYS A 113 6.34 21.48 9.72
N THR A 114 6.16 22.30 10.73
CA THR A 114 5.75 21.87 12.08
C THR A 114 4.40 21.16 12.07
N TYR A 115 3.40 21.72 11.38
CA TYR A 115 2.07 21.11 11.32
C TYR A 115 2.09 19.82 10.48
N ALA A 116 2.79 19.82 9.33
CA ALA A 116 2.93 18.61 8.55
C ALA A 116 3.63 17.50 9.35
N PHE A 117 4.65 17.84 10.13
CA PHE A 117 5.36 16.92 11.01
C PHE A 117 4.43 16.36 12.10
N LEU A 118 3.73 17.22 12.83
CA LEU A 118 2.85 16.79 13.91
C LEU A 118 1.68 15.92 13.41
N TYR A 119 0.99 16.33 12.34
CA TYR A 119 -0.13 15.57 11.80
C TYR A 119 0.30 14.22 11.23
N SER A 120 1.44 14.16 10.55
CA SER A 120 1.95 12.87 10.08
C SER A 120 2.39 11.97 11.23
N LEU A 121 3.00 12.55 12.26
CA LEU A 121 3.37 11.79 13.45
C LEU A 121 2.15 11.22 14.16
N PHE A 122 1.09 12.01 14.36
CA PHE A 122 -0.17 11.53 14.92
C PHE A 122 -0.80 10.45 14.04
N PHE A 123 -0.76 10.61 12.72
CA PHE A 123 -1.20 9.55 11.82
C PHE A 123 -0.44 8.26 12.07
N GLY A 124 0.89 8.28 12.08
CA GLY A 124 1.70 7.07 12.28
C GLY A 124 1.56 6.42 13.66
N ILE A 125 1.24 7.21 14.69
CA ILE A 125 0.96 6.70 16.04
C ILE A 125 -0.40 6.00 16.10
N LEU A 126 -1.41 6.50 15.40
CA LEU A 126 -2.80 6.05 15.52
C LEU A 126 -3.22 5.07 14.42
N ALA A 127 -2.51 5.03 13.30
CA ALA A 127 -2.95 4.32 12.09
C ALA A 127 -2.69 2.81 12.15
N TYR A 128 -1.79 2.32 12.98
CA TYR A 128 -1.50 0.89 13.07
C TYR A 128 -2.13 0.26 14.32
N PRO A 129 -2.54 -1.03 14.25
CA PRO A 129 -3.17 -1.68 15.38
C PRO A 129 -2.20 -1.89 16.56
N PRO A 130 -2.72 -2.01 17.76
CA PRO A 130 -1.92 -2.26 18.96
C PRO A 130 -1.03 -3.52 18.88
N SER A 131 -1.40 -4.52 18.04
CA SER A 131 -0.57 -5.72 17.86
C SER A 131 0.77 -5.45 17.19
N GLY A 132 0.84 -4.40 16.37
CA GLY A 132 2.05 -4.03 15.64
C GLY A 132 2.53 -5.04 14.59
N THR A 133 1.70 -6.00 14.19
CA THR A 133 1.99 -7.06 13.21
C THR A 133 1.28 -6.81 11.88
N PRO A 134 1.74 -7.39 10.75
CA PRO A 134 1.09 -7.22 9.46
C PRO A 134 -0.38 -7.63 9.51
N PHE A 135 -1.23 -6.78 8.95
CA PHE A 135 -2.67 -6.98 8.92
C PHE A 135 -3.26 -6.53 7.60
N VAL A 136 -4.13 -7.35 7.00
CA VAL A 136 -4.69 -7.09 5.65
C VAL A 136 -5.47 -5.80 5.57
N ASP A 137 -6.26 -5.48 6.61
CA ASP A 137 -7.05 -4.25 6.65
C ASP A 137 -6.18 -3.00 6.59
N HIS A 138 -5.06 -3.00 7.33
CA HIS A 138 -4.13 -1.87 7.36
C HIS A 138 -3.39 -1.73 6.04
N HIS A 139 -2.93 -2.84 5.45
CA HIS A 139 -2.31 -2.81 4.13
C HIS A 139 -3.29 -2.32 3.06
N ALA A 140 -4.52 -2.82 3.07
CA ALA A 140 -5.56 -2.36 2.15
C ALA A 140 -5.87 -0.87 2.33
N ALA A 141 -6.04 -0.41 3.58
CA ALA A 141 -6.29 1.00 3.88
C ALA A 141 -5.11 1.90 3.48
N PHE A 142 -3.87 1.49 3.78
CA PHE A 142 -2.66 2.25 3.45
C PHE A 142 -2.44 2.35 1.94
N LEU A 143 -2.62 1.26 1.22
CA LEU A 143 -2.49 1.25 -0.24
C LEU A 143 -3.61 2.06 -0.91
N SER A 144 -4.84 1.98 -0.40
CA SER A 144 -5.93 2.87 -0.83
C SER A 144 -5.58 4.34 -0.59
N LEU A 145 -5.02 4.65 0.57
CA LEU A 145 -4.58 6.00 0.92
C LEU A 145 -3.44 6.49 0.01
N LEU A 146 -2.48 5.61 -0.36
CA LEU A 146 -1.46 5.93 -1.36
C LEU A 146 -2.06 6.20 -2.75
N GLY A 147 -3.11 5.47 -3.13
CA GLY A 147 -3.89 5.76 -4.33
C GLY A 147 -4.51 7.16 -4.29
N ILE A 148 -5.16 7.51 -3.17
CA ILE A 148 -5.73 8.85 -2.93
C ILE A 148 -4.62 9.92 -2.92
N TYR A 149 -3.49 9.66 -2.27
CA TYR A 149 -2.34 10.58 -2.26
C TYR A 149 -1.79 10.80 -3.68
N SER A 150 -1.73 9.74 -4.48
CA SER A 150 -1.32 9.85 -5.87
C SER A 150 -2.30 10.71 -6.68
N PHE A 151 -3.61 10.55 -6.47
CA PHE A 151 -4.63 11.41 -7.07
C PHE A 151 -4.43 12.90 -6.68
N ILE A 152 -4.27 13.18 -5.40
CA ILE A 152 -4.02 14.53 -4.90
C ILE A 152 -2.76 15.13 -5.53
N LEU A 153 -1.67 14.36 -5.57
CA LEU A 153 -0.41 14.80 -6.16
C LEU A 153 -0.54 14.98 -7.69
N ALA A 154 -1.34 14.14 -8.36
CA ALA A 154 -1.65 14.30 -9.78
C ALA A 154 -2.35 15.64 -10.06
N LEU A 155 -3.36 15.98 -9.25
CA LEU A 155 -4.06 17.27 -9.36
C LEU A 155 -3.16 18.46 -9.08
N ASN A 156 -2.32 18.38 -8.04
CA ASN A 156 -1.46 19.49 -7.63
C ASN A 156 -0.25 19.71 -8.54
N THR A 157 0.27 18.64 -9.14
CA THR A 157 1.53 18.68 -9.89
C THR A 157 1.34 18.56 -11.39
N GLN A 158 0.17 18.13 -11.84
CA GLN A 158 -0.18 17.84 -13.24
C GLN A 158 0.78 16.81 -13.90
N LYS A 159 1.39 15.92 -13.10
CA LYS A 159 2.30 14.89 -13.61
C LYS A 159 1.56 13.62 -13.94
N ASN A 160 1.75 13.14 -15.14
CA ASN A 160 1.15 11.90 -15.65
C ASN A 160 1.53 10.68 -14.83
N LEU A 161 2.73 10.66 -14.23
CA LEU A 161 3.20 9.58 -13.37
C LEU A 161 2.22 9.28 -12.22
N TYR A 162 1.69 10.32 -11.56
CA TYR A 162 0.77 10.11 -10.44
C TYR A 162 -0.58 9.54 -10.87
N TRP A 163 -1.06 9.90 -12.07
CA TRP A 163 -2.23 9.26 -12.66
C TRP A 163 -1.99 7.79 -12.95
N MET A 164 -0.77 7.43 -13.36
CA MET A 164 -0.40 6.07 -13.73
C MET A 164 -0.18 5.15 -12.52
N ILE A 165 0.46 5.65 -11.44
CA ILE A 165 0.73 4.82 -10.25
C ILE A 165 -0.49 4.67 -9.33
N MET A 166 -1.47 5.57 -9.42
CA MET A 166 -2.68 5.54 -8.60
C MET A 166 -3.47 4.22 -8.74
N PRO A 167 -3.84 3.73 -9.93
CA PRO A 167 -4.54 2.46 -10.07
C PRO A 167 -3.69 1.26 -9.66
N ILE A 168 -2.36 1.35 -9.72
CA ILE A 168 -1.47 0.30 -9.21
C ILE A 168 -1.65 0.16 -7.69
N PHE A 169 -1.65 1.28 -6.95
CA PHE A 169 -1.91 1.23 -5.51
C PHE A 169 -3.31 0.72 -5.18
N PHE A 170 -4.31 1.11 -5.93
CA PHE A 170 -5.66 0.58 -5.75
C PHE A 170 -5.74 -0.92 -6.05
N GLY A 171 -5.05 -1.40 -7.08
CA GLY A 171 -4.94 -2.83 -7.38
C GLY A 171 -4.26 -3.61 -6.25
N LEU A 172 -3.12 -3.13 -5.74
CA LEU A 172 -2.43 -3.73 -4.60
C LEU A 172 -3.30 -3.71 -3.34
N SER A 173 -4.07 -2.63 -3.13
CA SER A 173 -5.06 -2.56 -2.04
C SER A 173 -6.12 -3.65 -2.17
N PHE A 174 -6.69 -3.84 -3.36
CA PHE A 174 -7.67 -4.89 -3.64
C PHE A 174 -7.10 -6.30 -3.39
N PHE A 175 -5.84 -6.54 -3.77
CA PHE A 175 -5.15 -7.80 -3.48
C PHE A 175 -4.71 -7.96 -2.02
N SER A 176 -4.72 -6.89 -1.24
CA SER A 176 -4.60 -6.98 0.22
C SER A 176 -5.93 -7.35 0.86
N LYS A 177 -7.02 -6.68 0.49
CA LYS A 177 -8.38 -7.02 0.92
C LYS A 177 -9.40 -6.39 -0.03
N GLN A 178 -10.33 -7.20 -0.56
CA GLN A 178 -11.33 -6.76 -1.52
C GLN A 178 -12.25 -5.68 -0.94
N VAL A 179 -12.69 -5.89 0.29
CA VAL A 179 -13.48 -4.95 1.08
C VAL A 179 -12.61 -4.48 2.26
N PRO A 180 -12.36 -3.19 2.46
CA PRO A 180 -13.07 -2.01 1.92
C PRO A 180 -12.50 -1.42 0.62
N SER A 181 -11.46 -2.01 0.03
CA SER A 181 -10.78 -1.41 -1.14
C SER A 181 -11.73 -1.08 -2.29
N SER A 182 -12.66 -1.99 -2.62
CA SER A 182 -13.65 -1.78 -3.68
C SER A 182 -14.53 -0.55 -3.44
N PHE A 183 -14.90 -0.28 -2.18
CA PHE A 183 -15.69 0.90 -1.83
C PHE A 183 -14.93 2.22 -2.00
N ILE A 184 -13.61 2.18 -2.11
CA ILE A 184 -12.77 3.34 -2.39
C ILE A 184 -12.50 3.44 -3.90
N ILE A 185 -12.21 2.33 -4.55
CA ILE A 185 -11.87 2.27 -5.98
C ILE A 185 -13.03 2.75 -6.86
N ILE A 186 -14.25 2.30 -6.57
CA ILE A 186 -15.43 2.65 -7.38
C ILE A 186 -15.71 4.15 -7.36
N PRO A 187 -15.87 4.82 -6.19
CA PRO A 187 -16.08 6.26 -6.15
C PRO A 187 -14.91 7.05 -6.77
N MET A 188 -13.66 6.62 -6.54
CA MET A 188 -12.49 7.30 -7.12
C MET A 188 -12.48 7.20 -8.64
N SER A 189 -12.88 6.07 -9.22
CA SER A 189 -13.01 5.92 -10.67
C SER A 189 -14.07 6.86 -11.24
N ILE A 190 -15.22 6.98 -10.57
CA ILE A 190 -16.30 7.92 -10.94
C ILE A 190 -15.78 9.37 -10.87
N ILE A 191 -15.10 9.75 -9.80
CA ILE A 191 -14.53 11.10 -9.62
C ILE A 191 -13.54 11.42 -10.74
N ILE A 192 -12.67 10.50 -11.13
CA ILE A 192 -11.69 10.71 -12.19
C ILE A 192 -12.37 10.92 -13.54
N ILE A 193 -13.38 10.10 -13.86
CA ILE A 193 -14.15 10.22 -15.10
C ILE A 193 -14.86 11.58 -15.13
N PHE A 194 -15.59 11.92 -14.07
CA PHE A 194 -16.30 13.18 -13.95
C PHE A 194 -15.36 14.40 -14.06
N TYR A 195 -14.23 14.35 -13.36
CA TYR A 195 -13.21 15.40 -13.40
C TYR A 195 -12.62 15.57 -14.82
N SER A 196 -12.34 14.45 -15.49
CA SER A 196 -11.81 14.46 -16.87
C SER A 196 -12.79 15.08 -17.87
N ILE A 197 -14.07 14.73 -17.75
CA ILE A 197 -15.15 15.30 -18.59
C ILE A 197 -15.27 16.80 -18.33
N THR A 198 -15.33 17.20 -17.05
CA THR A 198 -15.50 18.60 -16.66
C THR A 198 -14.35 19.49 -17.11
N LYS A 199 -13.12 18.97 -17.01
CA LYS A 199 -11.91 19.69 -17.43
C LYS A 199 -11.59 19.55 -18.91
N LYS A 200 -12.30 18.66 -19.63
CA LYS A 200 -12.00 18.26 -21.02
C LYS A 200 -10.56 17.74 -21.20
N GLU A 201 -10.01 17.08 -20.17
CA GLU A 201 -8.62 16.60 -20.08
C GLU A 201 -8.60 15.07 -20.06
N TRP A 202 -8.58 14.46 -21.23
CA TRP A 202 -8.58 13.00 -21.39
C TRP A 202 -7.27 12.32 -20.99
N ASN A 203 -6.19 13.07 -20.84
CA ASN A 203 -4.92 12.54 -20.37
C ASN A 203 -5.02 11.87 -19.01
N PHE A 204 -5.91 12.32 -18.13
CA PHE A 204 -6.12 11.74 -16.80
C PHE A 204 -6.62 10.30 -16.89
N ILE A 205 -7.64 10.07 -17.72
CA ILE A 205 -8.16 8.71 -17.98
C ILE A 205 -7.11 7.87 -18.71
N LYS A 206 -6.45 8.42 -19.74
CA LYS A 206 -5.43 7.71 -20.52
C LYS A 206 -4.32 7.14 -19.62
N TYR A 207 -3.72 7.96 -18.77
CA TYR A 207 -2.62 7.51 -17.90
C TYR A 207 -3.11 6.59 -16.77
N SER A 208 -4.30 6.82 -16.22
CA SER A 208 -4.91 5.90 -15.27
C SER A 208 -5.20 4.54 -15.91
N PHE A 209 -5.67 4.52 -17.15
CA PHE A 209 -5.90 3.29 -17.91
C PHE A 209 -4.59 2.54 -18.20
N ILE A 210 -3.52 3.25 -18.60
CA ILE A 210 -2.19 2.65 -18.79
C ILE A 210 -1.70 2.01 -17.50
N GLY A 211 -1.82 2.70 -16.36
CA GLY A 211 -1.45 2.15 -15.06
C GLY A 211 -2.24 0.91 -14.67
N SER A 212 -3.55 0.90 -14.96
CA SER A 212 -4.41 -0.28 -14.75
C SER A 212 -3.98 -1.46 -15.63
N LEU A 213 -3.67 -1.21 -16.91
CA LEU A 213 -3.19 -2.25 -17.81
C LEU A 213 -1.84 -2.83 -17.36
N ILE A 214 -0.90 -1.98 -16.93
CA ILE A 214 0.40 -2.43 -16.40
C ILE A 214 0.17 -3.33 -15.18
N PHE A 215 -0.71 -2.92 -14.25
CA PHE A 215 -1.01 -3.72 -13.07
C PHE A 215 -1.64 -5.08 -13.43
N ILE A 216 -2.68 -5.07 -14.26
CA ILE A 216 -3.38 -6.30 -14.68
C ILE A 216 -2.41 -7.24 -15.42
N ALA A 217 -1.62 -6.72 -16.35
CA ALA A 217 -0.63 -7.51 -17.07
C ALA A 217 0.40 -8.13 -16.10
N SER A 218 0.88 -7.37 -15.11
CA SER A 218 1.82 -7.88 -14.11
C SER A 218 1.22 -9.01 -13.28
N VAL A 219 -0.05 -8.89 -12.86
CA VAL A 219 -0.76 -9.92 -12.10
C VAL A 219 -0.98 -11.17 -12.95
N LEU A 220 -1.40 -11.02 -14.20
CA LEU A 220 -1.60 -12.15 -15.12
C LEU A 220 -0.28 -12.87 -15.43
N MET A 221 0.80 -12.12 -15.65
CA MET A 221 2.13 -12.70 -15.88
C MET A 221 2.63 -13.48 -14.66
N LEU A 222 2.47 -12.91 -13.46
CA LEU A 222 2.85 -13.58 -12.21
C LEU A 222 2.02 -14.85 -12.01
N GLY A 223 0.71 -14.80 -12.19
CA GLY A 223 -0.18 -15.94 -12.08
C GLY A 223 0.15 -17.05 -13.09
N ALA A 224 0.42 -16.68 -14.34
CA ALA A 224 0.84 -17.64 -15.38
C ALA A 224 2.19 -18.29 -15.04
N PHE A 225 3.17 -17.51 -14.58
CA PHE A 225 4.48 -18.01 -14.14
C PHE A 225 4.36 -19.01 -12.99
N GLN A 226 3.44 -18.79 -12.08
CA GLN A 226 3.18 -19.65 -10.92
C GLN A 226 2.24 -20.83 -11.24
N GLY A 227 1.68 -20.90 -12.44
CA GLY A 227 0.73 -21.94 -12.84
C GLY A 227 -0.65 -21.78 -12.15
N ILE A 228 -1.07 -20.56 -11.84
CA ILE A 228 -2.38 -20.28 -11.30
C ILE A 228 -3.39 -20.21 -12.47
N HIS A 229 -4.40 -21.09 -12.45
CA HIS A 229 -5.47 -21.08 -13.42
C HIS A 229 -6.46 -19.92 -13.17
N LEU A 230 -6.85 -19.23 -14.22
CA LEU A 230 -7.71 -18.05 -14.14
C LEU A 230 -9.11 -18.38 -13.57
N ASP A 231 -9.67 -19.54 -13.90
CA ASP A 231 -10.93 -20.04 -13.34
C ASP A 231 -10.87 -20.20 -11.83
N LYS A 232 -9.79 -20.77 -11.29
CA LYS A 232 -9.55 -20.86 -9.86
C LYS A 232 -9.45 -19.51 -9.19
N PHE A 233 -8.71 -18.57 -9.83
CA PHE A 233 -8.61 -17.21 -9.33
C PHE A 233 -9.98 -16.53 -9.25
N ILE A 234 -10.78 -16.60 -10.33
CA ILE A 234 -12.12 -16.01 -10.36
C ILE A 234 -13.00 -16.65 -9.29
N THR A 235 -12.98 -17.97 -9.19
CA THR A 235 -13.81 -18.71 -8.22
C THR A 235 -13.45 -18.35 -6.79
N GLN A 236 -12.17 -18.43 -6.41
CA GLN A 236 -11.76 -18.23 -5.02
C GLN A 236 -11.73 -16.77 -4.59
N TYR A 237 -11.28 -15.87 -5.47
CA TYR A 237 -10.97 -14.50 -5.10
C TYR A 237 -12.06 -13.48 -5.46
N ILE A 238 -12.93 -13.81 -6.41
CA ILE A 238 -13.99 -12.91 -6.88
C ILE A 238 -15.38 -13.41 -6.47
N ILE A 239 -15.66 -14.70 -6.68
CA ILE A 239 -17.02 -15.26 -6.43
C ILE A 239 -17.22 -15.61 -4.95
N TYR A 240 -16.21 -16.18 -4.32
CA TYR A 240 -16.26 -16.64 -2.91
C TYR A 240 -15.21 -15.94 -2.04
N PRO A 241 -15.22 -14.60 -1.96
CA PRO A 241 -14.29 -13.87 -1.12
C PRO A 241 -14.66 -13.95 0.36
#